data_405b4722d0879801ccf706425ccc949a
#
_entry.id   405b4722d0879801ccf706425ccc949a
#
_cell.length_a   1.000
_cell.length_b   1.000
_cell.length_c   1.000
_cell.angle_alpha   90.00
_cell.angle_beta   90.00
_cell.angle_gamma   90.00
#
_symmetry.space_group_name_H-M   'P 1'
#
loop_
_entity.id
_entity.type
_entity.pdbx_description
1 polymer ?
#
loop_
_entity_poly.entity_id
_entity_poly.type
_entity_poly.pdbx_seq_one_letter_code
_entity_poly.pdbx_strand_id
1 'polypeptide(L)'
;MSESLIQYGTNFQSKILTSLLVDVKYTKQILDILEISYFDSDSNKFIIKSIKDYFKKYKTTPTMEALKVIIDEVENDVLKTSIVDSLRGAWQHRESPDLDFVKEKSLEFCKNQVVKNAIMAVSYTHLRAHET
;
A
#
# COMPACT_ATOMS: atom_id res chain seq x y z
N MET A 1 -18.24 0.59 8.33
CA MET A 1 -16.87 0.60 8.85
C MET A 1 -15.91 0.05 7.81
N SER A 2 -14.92 0.82 7.49
CA SER A 2 -13.91 0.35 6.55
C SER A 2 -12.87 -0.50 7.28
N GLU A 3 -12.52 -1.64 6.72
CA GLU A 3 -11.43 -2.45 7.19
C GLU A 3 -10.13 -1.88 6.64
N SER A 4 -9.05 -2.04 7.39
CA SER A 4 -7.74 -1.55 7.00
C SER A 4 -6.65 -2.53 7.44
N LEU A 5 -5.43 -2.29 6.97
CA LEU A 5 -4.27 -3.07 7.37
C LEU A 5 -3.75 -2.69 8.76
N ILE A 6 -4.31 -1.65 9.37
CA ILE A 6 -3.96 -1.20 10.72
C ILE A 6 -4.13 -2.34 11.73
N GLN A 7 -5.15 -3.19 11.53
CA GLN A 7 -5.41 -4.33 12.43
C GLN A 7 -4.25 -5.32 12.54
N TYR A 8 -3.37 -5.36 11.55
CA TYR A 8 -2.23 -6.28 11.56
C TYR A 8 -0.97 -5.67 12.21
N GLY A 9 -1.02 -4.38 12.58
CA GLY A 9 0.07 -3.68 13.27
C GLY A 9 1.05 -2.97 12.35
N THR A 10 1.90 -2.15 12.97
CA THR A 10 2.84 -1.29 12.22
C THR A 10 3.95 -2.07 11.53
N ASN A 11 4.45 -3.14 12.16
CA ASN A 11 5.49 -3.96 11.54
C ASN A 11 4.98 -4.69 10.30
N PHE A 12 3.72 -5.13 10.34
CA PHE A 12 3.10 -5.76 9.17
C PHE A 12 3.02 -4.77 8.01
N GLN A 13 2.58 -3.56 8.26
CA GLN A 13 2.51 -2.50 7.26
C GLN A 13 3.91 -2.17 6.70
N SER A 14 4.90 -2.10 7.56
CA SER A 14 6.29 -1.85 7.17
C SER A 14 6.81 -2.97 6.25
N LYS A 15 6.47 -4.21 6.53
CA LYS A 15 6.86 -5.36 5.72
C LYS A 15 6.13 -5.41 4.37
N ILE A 16 4.93 -4.83 4.27
CA ILE A 16 4.27 -4.64 2.97
C ILE A 16 5.11 -3.68 2.11
N LEU A 17 5.55 -2.56 2.69
CA LEU A 17 6.42 -1.62 1.99
C LEU A 17 7.70 -2.31 1.51
N THR A 18 8.31 -3.10 2.39
CA THR A 18 9.50 -3.88 2.06
C THR A 18 9.25 -4.75 0.84
N SER A 19 8.15 -5.49 0.85
CA SER A 19 7.78 -6.42 -0.22
C SER A 19 7.56 -5.70 -1.54
N LEU A 20 6.93 -4.52 -1.50
CA LEU A 20 6.74 -3.69 -2.69
C LEU A 20 8.08 -3.23 -3.29
N LEU A 21 9.07 -2.98 -2.43
CA LEU A 21 10.37 -2.48 -2.88
C LEU A 21 11.27 -3.58 -3.44
N VAL A 22 11.15 -4.81 -2.90
CA VAL A 22 12.10 -5.88 -3.25
C VAL A 22 11.50 -6.96 -4.15
N ASP A 23 10.17 -7.02 -4.29
CA ASP A 23 9.51 -8.08 -5.07
C ASP A 23 8.60 -7.47 -6.14
N VAL A 24 9.12 -7.38 -7.35
CA VAL A 24 8.38 -6.79 -8.49
C VAL A 24 7.13 -7.61 -8.82
N LYS A 25 7.20 -8.92 -8.69
CA LYS A 25 6.08 -9.81 -8.99
C LYS A 25 4.91 -9.54 -8.04
N TYR A 26 5.18 -9.44 -6.75
CA TYR A 26 4.19 -9.10 -5.74
C TYR A 26 3.59 -7.71 -6.04
N THR A 27 4.44 -6.75 -6.34
CA THR A 27 4.01 -5.37 -6.64
C THR A 27 3.03 -5.36 -7.82
N LYS A 28 3.33 -6.09 -8.89
CA LYS A 28 2.44 -6.19 -10.05
C LYS A 28 1.08 -6.79 -9.70
N GLN A 29 1.05 -7.69 -8.73
CA GLN A 29 -0.19 -8.35 -8.33
C GLN A 29 -1.08 -7.49 -7.44
N ILE A 30 -0.50 -6.64 -6.60
CA ILE A 30 -1.24 -5.98 -5.53
C ILE A 30 -1.52 -4.50 -5.77
N LEU A 31 -0.70 -3.79 -6.55
CA LEU A 31 -0.82 -2.33 -6.64
C LEU A 31 -2.19 -1.83 -7.09
N ASP A 32 -2.85 -2.55 -7.98
CA ASP A 32 -4.17 -2.15 -8.48
C ASP A 32 -5.24 -2.20 -7.41
N ILE A 33 -5.07 -3.06 -6.42
CA ILE A 33 -6.08 -3.29 -5.37
C ILE A 33 -5.63 -2.80 -4.00
N LEU A 34 -4.40 -2.31 -3.88
CA LEU A 34 -3.87 -1.77 -2.62
C LEU A 34 -4.27 -0.30 -2.51
N GLU A 35 -5.13 0.00 -1.55
CA GLU A 35 -5.60 1.37 -1.33
C GLU A 35 -4.72 2.09 -0.32
N ILE A 36 -4.46 3.37 -0.59
CA ILE A 36 -3.68 4.23 0.30
C ILE A 36 -4.32 4.29 1.68
N SER A 37 -5.65 4.31 1.71
CA SER A 37 -6.42 4.40 2.96
C SER A 37 -6.28 3.20 3.90
N TYR A 38 -5.70 2.09 3.43
CA TYR A 38 -5.49 0.91 4.29
C TYR A 38 -4.36 1.13 5.30
N PHE A 39 -3.55 2.16 5.12
CA PHE A 39 -2.42 2.47 5.98
C PHE A 39 -2.76 3.59 6.96
N ASP A 40 -2.11 3.59 8.14
CA ASP A 40 -2.47 4.50 9.21
C ASP A 40 -1.64 5.79 9.25
N SER A 41 -0.41 5.77 8.74
CA SER A 41 0.46 6.95 8.84
C SER A 41 0.54 7.71 7.51
N ASP A 42 0.69 9.02 7.61
CA ASP A 42 0.85 9.88 6.43
C ASP A 42 2.13 9.51 5.66
N SER A 43 3.18 9.10 6.36
CA SER A 43 4.43 8.69 5.72
C SER A 43 4.23 7.43 4.88
N ASN A 44 3.53 6.42 5.40
CA ASN A 44 3.24 5.20 4.65
C ASN A 44 2.33 5.50 3.47
N LYS A 45 1.31 6.32 3.66
CA LYS A 45 0.41 6.74 2.58
C LYS A 45 1.16 7.43 1.46
N PHE A 46 2.11 8.30 1.80
CA PHE A 46 2.94 8.98 0.81
C PHE A 46 3.78 7.99 0.00
N ILE A 47 4.42 7.04 0.68
CA ILE A 47 5.26 6.04 0.02
C ILE A 47 4.44 5.17 -0.93
N ILE A 48 3.29 4.68 -0.47
CA ILE A 48 2.39 3.86 -1.29
C ILE A 48 1.93 4.64 -2.52
N LYS A 49 1.50 5.88 -2.33
CA LYS A 49 1.07 6.74 -3.43
C LYS A 49 2.19 6.95 -4.44
N SER A 50 3.39 7.20 -3.96
CA SER A 50 4.56 7.41 -4.82
C SER A 50 4.88 6.16 -5.65
N ILE A 51 4.82 4.98 -5.03
CA ILE A 51 5.05 3.72 -5.72
C ILE A 51 3.96 3.47 -6.77
N LYS A 52 2.70 3.71 -6.42
CA LYS A 52 1.57 3.53 -7.36
C LYS A 52 1.70 4.47 -8.56
N ASP A 53 1.98 5.74 -8.32
CA ASP A 53 2.12 6.73 -9.38
C ASP A 53 3.30 6.40 -10.30
N TYR A 54 4.42 6.01 -9.71
CA TYR A 54 5.61 5.63 -10.47
C TYR A 54 5.33 4.39 -11.34
N PHE A 55 4.72 3.37 -10.75
CA PHE A 55 4.41 2.13 -11.48
C PHE A 55 3.42 2.38 -12.61
N LYS A 56 2.44 3.23 -12.39
CA LYS A 56 1.46 3.59 -13.41
C LYS A 56 2.13 4.24 -14.62
N LYS A 57 3.14 5.07 -14.37
CA LYS A 57 3.84 5.81 -15.42
C LYS A 57 4.91 4.98 -16.10
N TYR A 58 5.72 4.26 -15.33
CA TYR A 58 6.92 3.58 -15.83
C TYR A 58 6.80 2.07 -15.91
N LYS A 59 5.73 1.49 -15.38
CA LYS A 59 5.44 0.04 -15.41
C LYS A 59 6.47 -0.80 -14.64
N THR A 60 7.18 -0.20 -13.71
CA THR A 60 8.12 -0.87 -12.82
C THR A 60 8.14 -0.14 -11.47
N THR A 61 8.70 -0.82 -10.45
CA THR A 61 8.85 -0.20 -9.13
C THR A 61 9.97 0.83 -9.15
N PRO A 62 9.83 1.92 -8.36
CA PRO A 62 10.93 2.89 -8.27
C PRO A 62 12.12 2.29 -7.54
N THR A 63 13.31 2.72 -7.93
CA THR A 63 14.53 2.42 -7.19
C THR A 63 14.59 3.27 -5.93
N MET A 64 15.47 2.92 -5.00
CA MET A 64 15.69 3.76 -3.81
C MET A 64 16.18 5.15 -4.20
N GLU A 65 16.97 5.26 -5.25
CA GLU A 65 17.41 6.57 -5.76
C GLU A 65 16.26 7.41 -6.28
N ALA A 66 15.34 6.79 -7.03
CA ALA A 66 14.14 7.48 -7.53
C ALA A 66 13.26 7.95 -6.38
N LEU A 67 13.05 7.10 -5.37
CA LEU A 67 12.29 7.47 -4.18
C LEU A 67 12.94 8.62 -3.42
N LYS A 68 14.27 8.63 -3.31
CA LYS A 68 14.98 9.72 -2.67
C LYS A 68 14.70 11.06 -3.36
N VAL A 69 14.71 11.08 -4.69
CA VAL A 69 14.40 12.29 -5.45
C VAL A 69 12.98 12.75 -5.17
N ILE A 70 12.02 11.82 -5.17
CA ILE A 70 10.61 12.13 -4.89
C ILE A 70 10.47 12.70 -3.47
N ILE A 71 11.14 12.10 -2.49
CA ILE A 71 11.09 12.52 -1.09
C ILE A 71 11.73 13.91 -0.91
N ASP A 72 12.82 14.18 -1.62
CA ASP A 72 13.52 15.48 -1.52
C ASP A 72 12.64 16.64 -1.97
N GLU A 73 11.61 16.40 -2.77
CA GLU A 73 10.66 17.40 -3.20
C GLU A 73 9.59 17.74 -2.16
N VAL A 74 9.50 16.98 -1.08
CA VAL A 74 8.54 17.24 0.01
C VAL A 74 9.00 18.46 0.80
N GLU A 75 8.13 19.47 0.88
CA GLU A 75 8.48 20.73 1.55
C GLU A 75 8.35 20.66 3.07
N ASN A 76 7.43 19.86 3.59
CA ASN A 76 7.21 19.72 5.02
C ASN A 76 8.29 18.87 5.64
N ASP A 77 9.16 19.47 6.47
CA ASP A 77 10.32 18.80 7.05
C ASP A 77 9.93 17.65 8.00
N VAL A 78 8.85 17.81 8.76
CA VAL A 78 8.37 16.78 9.69
C VAL A 78 7.90 15.56 8.90
N LEU A 79 7.10 15.78 7.88
CA LEU A 79 6.63 14.70 7.01
C LEU A 79 7.80 14.03 6.29
N LYS A 80 8.72 14.82 5.76
CA LYS A 80 9.90 14.31 5.06
C LYS A 80 10.71 13.37 5.95
N THR A 81 10.97 13.78 7.19
CA THR A 81 11.68 12.95 8.17
C THR A 81 10.93 11.66 8.45
N SER A 82 9.61 11.73 8.63
CA SER A 82 8.78 10.54 8.86
C SER A 82 8.83 9.58 7.68
N ILE A 83 8.81 10.10 6.45
CA ILE A 83 8.89 9.28 5.23
C ILE A 83 10.24 8.56 5.18
N VAL A 84 11.33 9.27 5.43
CA VAL A 84 12.68 8.68 5.44
C VAL A 84 12.78 7.58 6.50
N ASP A 85 12.25 7.82 7.69
CA ASP A 85 12.27 6.84 8.77
C ASP A 85 11.46 5.60 8.42
N SER A 86 10.27 5.78 7.84
CA SER A 86 9.41 4.67 7.40
C SER A 86 10.09 3.83 6.33
N LEU A 87 10.74 4.51 5.38
CA LEU A 87 11.44 3.83 4.30
C LEU A 87 12.66 3.06 4.80
N ARG A 88 13.40 3.66 5.72
CA ARG A 88 14.54 3.00 6.36
C ARG A 88 14.11 1.78 7.16
N GLY A 89 13.03 1.90 7.93
CA GLY A 89 12.47 0.78 8.68
C GLY A 89 12.04 -0.36 7.76
N ALA A 90 11.38 -0.03 6.67
CA ALA A 90 10.98 -1.03 5.67
C ALA A 90 12.20 -1.75 5.09
N TRP A 91 13.24 -1.02 4.75
CA TRP A 91 14.45 -1.62 4.19
C TRP A 91 15.12 -2.59 5.17
N GLN A 92 15.03 -2.33 6.48
CA GLN A 92 15.58 -3.22 7.49
C GLN A 92 14.89 -4.58 7.54
N HIS A 93 13.66 -4.68 7.05
CA HIS A 93 12.90 -5.94 7.03
C HIS A 93 13.15 -6.78 5.78
N ARG A 94 14.02 -6.36 4.87
CA ARG A 94 14.20 -7.03 3.57
C ARG A 94 14.61 -8.50 3.65
N GLU A 95 15.20 -8.91 4.76
CA GLU A 95 15.60 -10.29 4.99
C GLU A 95 14.73 -11.00 6.03
N SER A 96 13.60 -10.41 6.38
CA SER A 96 12.69 -10.97 7.36
C SER A 96 12.14 -12.31 6.85
N PRO A 97 12.08 -13.35 7.72
CA PRO A 97 11.67 -14.70 7.27
C PRO A 97 10.18 -14.82 6.96
N ASP A 98 9.36 -13.85 7.38
CA ASP A 98 7.91 -13.90 7.22
C ASP A 98 7.39 -13.03 6.07
N LEU A 99 8.23 -12.57 5.16
CA LEU A 99 7.77 -11.74 4.04
C LEU A 99 6.79 -12.49 3.14
N ASP A 100 6.99 -13.78 2.92
CA ASP A 100 6.05 -14.56 2.10
C ASP A 100 4.67 -14.61 2.74
N PHE A 101 4.60 -14.76 4.06
CA PHE A 101 3.34 -14.70 4.80
C PHE A 101 2.68 -13.32 4.66
N VAL A 102 3.47 -12.26 4.80
CA VAL A 102 2.97 -10.87 4.68
C VAL A 102 2.41 -10.62 3.28
N LYS A 103 3.11 -11.06 2.25
CA LYS A 103 2.66 -10.93 0.86
C LYS A 103 1.34 -11.65 0.64
N GLU A 104 1.26 -12.88 1.07
CA GLU A 104 0.05 -13.70 0.92
C GLU A 104 -1.13 -13.09 1.67
N LYS A 105 -0.91 -12.71 2.92
CA LYS A 105 -1.97 -12.17 3.77
C LYS A 105 -2.47 -10.81 3.30
N SER A 106 -1.57 -9.93 2.89
CA SER A 106 -1.94 -8.62 2.36
C SER A 106 -2.69 -8.73 1.04
N LEU A 107 -2.27 -9.64 0.18
CA LEU A 107 -2.95 -9.88 -1.09
C LEU A 107 -4.36 -10.43 -0.86
N GLU A 108 -4.51 -11.38 0.04
CA GLU A 108 -5.81 -11.94 0.44
C GLU A 108 -6.72 -10.83 0.99
N PHE A 109 -6.20 -9.99 1.88
CA PHE A 109 -6.97 -8.87 2.44
C PHE A 109 -7.49 -7.96 1.33
N CYS A 110 -6.61 -7.54 0.42
CA CYS A 110 -6.99 -6.62 -0.65
C CYS A 110 -8.02 -7.24 -1.60
N LYS A 111 -7.85 -8.52 -1.96
CA LYS A 111 -8.81 -9.23 -2.80
C LYS A 111 -10.18 -9.32 -2.13
N ASN A 112 -10.20 -9.59 -0.84
CA ASN A 112 -11.45 -9.66 -0.08
C ASN A 112 -12.14 -8.29 -0.04
N GLN A 113 -11.39 -7.21 0.07
CA GLN A 113 -11.97 -5.85 0.04
C GLN A 113 -12.58 -5.53 -1.33
N VAL A 114 -11.95 -5.94 -2.41
CA VAL A 114 -12.49 -5.76 -3.76
C VAL A 114 -13.83 -6.49 -3.89
N VAL A 115 -13.91 -7.73 -3.43
CA VAL A 115 -15.14 -8.52 -3.46
C VAL A 115 -16.22 -7.86 -2.61
N LYS A 116 -15.91 -7.44 -1.39
CA LYS A 116 -16.86 -6.76 -0.51
C LYS A 116 -17.41 -5.48 -1.13
N ASN A 117 -16.55 -4.68 -1.71
CA ASN A 117 -16.94 -3.42 -2.34
C ASN A 117 -17.86 -3.67 -3.55
N ALA A 118 -17.57 -4.71 -4.33
CA ALA A 118 -18.40 -5.09 -5.47
C ALA A 118 -19.78 -5.55 -5.02
N ILE A 119 -19.86 -6.36 -3.97
CA ILE A 119 -21.13 -6.82 -3.41
C ILE A 119 -21.94 -5.64 -2.88
N MET A 120 -21.32 -4.73 -2.15
CA MET A 120 -21.99 -3.55 -1.63
C MET A 120 -22.51 -2.64 -2.74
N ALA A 121 -21.74 -2.47 -3.81
CA ALA A 121 -22.16 -1.67 -4.95
C ALA A 121 -23.39 -2.28 -5.64
N VAL A 122 -23.40 -3.60 -5.83
CA VAL A 122 -24.55 -4.31 -6.41
C VAL A 122 -25.78 -4.18 -5.51
N SER A 123 -25.61 -4.39 -4.21
CA SER A 123 -26.71 -4.26 -3.24
C SER A 123 -27.28 -2.86 -3.24
N TYR A 124 -26.43 -1.84 -3.26
CA TYR A 124 -26.86 -0.45 -3.29
C TYR A 124 -27.63 -0.13 -4.57
N THR A 125 -27.14 -0.57 -5.71
CA THR A 125 -27.81 -0.36 -7.00
C THR A 125 -29.16 -1.04 -7.03
N HIS A 126 -29.26 -2.25 -6.51
CA HIS A 126 -30.52 -3.00 -6.45
C HIS A 126 -31.56 -2.27 -5.58
N LEU A 127 -31.14 -1.77 -4.42
CA LEU A 127 -32.02 -1.02 -3.54
C LEU A 127 -32.53 0.27 -4.18
N ARG A 128 -31.69 0.98 -4.91
CA ARG A 128 -32.09 2.20 -5.62
C ARG A 128 -33.12 1.89 -6.72
N ALA A 129 -32.92 0.83 -7.45
CA ALA A 129 -33.87 0.40 -8.48
C ALA A 129 -35.23 0.03 -7.84
N HIS A 130 -35.21 -0.49 -6.64
CA HIS A 130 -36.42 -0.89 -5.92
C HIS A 130 -37.23 0.31 -5.42
N GLU A 131 -36.57 1.42 -5.15
CA GLU A 131 -37.22 2.63 -4.66
C GLU A 131 -37.95 3.42 -5.75
N THR A 132 -37.65 3.15 -6.98
CA THR A 132 -38.30 3.80 -8.10
C THR A 132 -39.40 2.93 -8.69
#